data_a5462f8031e2ab1f2c079fe2bda0601d
#
_entry.id   a5462f8031e2ab1f2c079fe2bda0601d
#
_cell.length_a   1.000
_cell.length_b   1.000
_cell.length_c   1.000
_cell.angle_alpha   90.00
_cell.angle_beta   90.00
_cell.angle_gamma   90.00
#
_symmetry.space_group_name_H-M   'P 1'
#
loop_
_entity.id
_entity.type
_entity.pdbx_description
1 polymer ?
#
loop_
_entity_poly.entity_id
_entity_poly.type
_entity_poly.pdbx_seq_one_letter_code
_entity_poly.pdbx_strand_id
1 'polypeptide(L)'
;MDKKLLEKPENYYNREMSWLQFNYRILNEAKDKSIPLFERLNFLSITESNLSEFFMVRVASLIDLVHADVKKKDIAGLTPQGQLDLIIPETKNMIASQYSTLNRQILPAMEENGLKLVKHYEDLNEKQSKFVDKYFEKEVYPVLTPMAVDSSRPFPLISNKTLNIGALIRDKKKDVIDIATVQVPSVLPRVVEIPGEDGCREIILLEQIIEKNLNQLFLNYEIICAYPYRIMRNADLAIDEDDASDLLKEIEKQIKKRAWGEVIRLDVEAEMDKRLLKELKKQLNVNSDYVYSVNGPLDLTFLGKVRGLDGFDHLKNKKYIPQPVKGLDLDANIFDQIKKKDILLHHPYDEFTRSLSSSNRRQLIRMYLRLSRRCTVSVAILQSLQHLHLQRKMASR
;
A
#
# COMPACT_ATOMS: atom_id res chain seq x y z
N MET A 1 -40.72 14.80 -13.74
CA MET A 1 -40.14 14.37 -12.45
C MET A 1 -39.76 15.62 -11.69
N ASP A 2 -40.27 15.81 -10.47
CA ASP A 2 -40.02 17.03 -9.70
C ASP A 2 -38.53 17.08 -9.27
N LYS A 3 -37.80 18.11 -9.72
CA LYS A 3 -36.37 18.29 -9.42
C LYS A 3 -36.09 18.28 -7.91
N LYS A 4 -37.01 18.82 -7.10
CA LYS A 4 -36.93 18.84 -5.64
C LYS A 4 -36.99 17.43 -5.00
N LEU A 5 -37.65 16.48 -5.65
CA LEU A 5 -37.71 15.08 -5.20
C LEU A 5 -36.36 14.39 -5.39
N LEU A 6 -35.63 14.73 -6.47
CA LEU A 6 -34.32 14.17 -6.76
C LEU A 6 -33.21 14.72 -5.85
N GLU A 7 -33.41 15.90 -5.26
CA GLU A 7 -32.42 16.56 -4.38
C GLU A 7 -32.50 16.10 -2.91
N LYS A 8 -33.44 15.21 -2.57
CA LYS A 8 -33.55 14.73 -1.19
C LYS A 8 -32.38 13.79 -0.83
N PRO A 9 -31.75 14.00 0.34
CA PRO A 9 -30.60 13.20 0.79
C PRO A 9 -30.89 11.68 0.82
N GLU A 10 -32.11 11.27 1.11
CA GLU A 10 -32.57 9.87 1.16
C GLU A 10 -32.44 9.13 -0.19
N ASN A 11 -32.33 9.87 -1.31
CA ASN A 11 -32.14 9.32 -2.64
C ASN A 11 -30.66 9.08 -2.99
N TYR A 12 -29.73 9.43 -2.10
CA TYR A 12 -28.30 9.34 -2.33
C TYR A 12 -27.64 8.44 -1.32
N TYR A 13 -26.70 7.65 -1.81
CA TYR A 13 -25.80 6.88 -0.98
C TYR A 13 -24.51 7.68 -0.76
N ASN A 14 -23.98 7.69 0.46
CA ASN A 14 -22.73 8.40 0.73
C ASN A 14 -21.60 7.86 -0.17
N ARG A 15 -20.85 8.77 -0.76
CA ARG A 15 -19.82 8.47 -1.75
C ARG A 15 -18.69 7.58 -1.19
N GLU A 16 -18.25 7.84 0.04
CA GLU A 16 -17.13 7.13 0.66
C GLU A 16 -17.57 5.72 1.09
N MET A 17 -18.79 5.57 1.56
CA MET A 17 -19.37 4.25 1.82
C MET A 17 -19.57 3.44 0.52
N SER A 18 -19.97 4.09 -0.57
CA SER A 18 -20.06 3.45 -1.89
C SER A 18 -18.69 2.96 -2.36
N TRP A 19 -17.63 3.73 -2.11
CA TRP A 19 -16.27 3.34 -2.44
C TRP A 19 -15.81 2.11 -1.62
N LEU A 20 -16.14 2.03 -0.34
CA LEU A 20 -15.88 0.84 0.49
C LEU A 20 -16.59 -0.39 -0.08
N GLN A 21 -17.86 -0.26 -0.53
CA GLN A 21 -18.58 -1.37 -1.18
C GLN A 21 -17.90 -1.81 -2.48
N PHE A 22 -17.33 -0.89 -3.26
CA PHE A 22 -16.50 -1.25 -4.41
C PHE A 22 -15.28 -2.07 -3.99
N ASN A 23 -14.57 -1.65 -2.93
CA ASN A 23 -13.39 -2.39 -2.44
C ASN A 23 -13.77 -3.78 -1.89
N TYR A 24 -14.98 -3.95 -1.31
CA TYR A 24 -15.51 -5.27 -0.95
C TYR A 24 -15.71 -6.18 -2.16
N ARG A 25 -16.10 -5.64 -3.31
CA ARG A 25 -16.18 -6.45 -4.55
C ARG A 25 -14.82 -7.02 -4.92
N ILE A 26 -13.75 -6.22 -4.80
CA ILE A 26 -12.38 -6.70 -5.04
C ILE A 26 -11.98 -7.75 -3.99
N LEU A 27 -12.34 -7.56 -2.73
CA LEU A 27 -12.10 -8.56 -1.69
C LEU A 27 -12.84 -9.87 -1.97
N ASN A 28 -14.01 -9.81 -2.58
CA ASN A 28 -14.78 -11.01 -2.94
C ASN A 28 -14.07 -11.83 -4.03
N GLU A 29 -13.33 -11.20 -4.96
CA GLU A 29 -12.45 -11.91 -5.91
C GLU A 29 -11.36 -12.71 -5.17
N ALA A 30 -10.80 -12.15 -4.07
CA ALA A 30 -9.84 -12.88 -3.24
C ALA A 30 -10.47 -14.08 -2.50
N LYS A 31 -11.78 -14.05 -2.21
CA LYS A 31 -12.53 -15.12 -1.53
C LYS A 31 -13.00 -16.21 -2.49
N ASP A 32 -13.17 -15.90 -3.76
CA ASP A 32 -13.71 -16.82 -4.76
C ASP A 32 -12.68 -17.92 -5.09
N LYS A 33 -13.03 -19.16 -4.73
CA LYS A 33 -12.17 -20.34 -4.96
C LYS A 33 -12.08 -20.74 -6.42
N SER A 34 -12.94 -20.23 -7.30
CA SER A 34 -12.87 -20.47 -8.76
C SER A 34 -11.72 -19.68 -9.42
N ILE A 35 -11.21 -18.66 -8.74
CA ILE A 35 -10.09 -17.84 -9.19
C ILE A 35 -8.76 -18.51 -8.80
N PRO A 36 -7.77 -18.57 -9.70
CA PRO A 36 -6.44 -19.11 -9.40
C PRO A 36 -5.81 -18.49 -8.14
N LEU A 37 -5.16 -19.30 -7.32
CA LEU A 37 -4.69 -18.90 -6.00
C LEU A 37 -3.81 -17.62 -6.02
N PHE A 38 -2.88 -17.51 -6.98
CA PHE A 38 -1.97 -16.37 -7.05
C PHE A 38 -2.66 -15.08 -7.53
N GLU A 39 -3.80 -15.19 -8.21
CA GLU A 39 -4.64 -14.03 -8.49
C GLU A 39 -5.42 -13.59 -7.24
N ARG A 40 -5.87 -14.55 -6.42
CA ARG A 40 -6.52 -14.25 -5.12
C ARG A 40 -5.56 -13.52 -4.17
N LEU A 41 -4.29 -13.92 -4.12
CA LEU A 41 -3.21 -13.19 -3.41
C LEU A 41 -3.13 -11.74 -3.90
N ASN A 42 -3.15 -11.55 -5.23
CA ASN A 42 -3.07 -10.23 -5.83
C ASN A 42 -4.29 -9.37 -5.48
N PHE A 43 -5.50 -9.93 -5.52
CA PHE A 43 -6.72 -9.20 -5.14
C PHE A 43 -6.68 -8.77 -3.67
N LEU A 44 -6.15 -9.61 -2.78
CA LEU A 44 -5.98 -9.24 -1.37
C LEU A 44 -4.96 -8.10 -1.20
N SER A 45 -3.85 -8.14 -1.95
CA SER A 45 -2.86 -7.06 -2.01
C SER A 45 -3.47 -5.76 -2.55
N ILE A 46 -4.30 -5.83 -3.60
CA ILE A 46 -4.99 -4.67 -4.19
C ILE A 46 -5.96 -4.05 -3.18
N THR A 47 -6.74 -4.86 -2.44
CA THR A 47 -7.68 -4.33 -1.45
C THR A 47 -6.97 -3.55 -0.34
N GLU A 48 -5.80 -3.99 0.11
CA GLU A 48 -4.97 -3.27 1.09
C GLU A 48 -4.41 -1.97 0.51
N SER A 49 -3.87 -2.02 -0.72
CA SER A 49 -3.35 -0.83 -1.39
C SER A 49 -4.43 0.23 -1.58
N ASN A 50 -5.61 -0.17 -2.03
CA ASN A 50 -6.77 0.70 -2.20
C ASN A 50 -7.20 1.33 -0.87
N LEU A 51 -7.28 0.51 0.18
CA LEU A 51 -7.68 1.00 1.51
C LEU A 51 -6.65 1.99 2.06
N SER A 52 -5.36 1.73 1.86
CA SER A 52 -4.29 2.67 2.23
C SER A 52 -4.44 4.02 1.54
N GLU A 53 -4.74 4.03 0.24
CA GLU A 53 -4.96 5.27 -0.52
C GLU A 53 -6.24 5.99 -0.05
N PHE A 54 -7.31 5.25 0.18
CA PHE A 54 -8.56 5.78 0.71
C PHE A 54 -8.35 6.52 2.03
N PHE A 55 -7.57 5.94 2.95
CA PHE A 55 -7.23 6.62 4.22
C PHE A 55 -6.45 7.90 3.98
N MET A 56 -5.38 7.84 3.20
CA MET A 56 -4.47 8.97 3.02
C MET A 56 -5.08 10.16 2.28
N VAL A 57 -6.13 9.94 1.50
CA VAL A 57 -6.77 10.98 0.70
C VAL A 57 -8.17 11.30 1.24
N ARG A 58 -9.08 10.31 1.29
CA ARG A 58 -10.49 10.56 1.61
C ARG A 58 -10.74 10.72 3.10
N VAL A 59 -10.25 9.77 3.91
CA VAL A 59 -10.40 9.86 5.37
C VAL A 59 -9.62 11.05 5.92
N ALA A 60 -8.43 11.31 5.37
CA ALA A 60 -7.62 12.48 5.69
C ALA A 60 -8.39 13.79 5.48
N SER A 61 -8.98 13.99 4.29
CA SER A 61 -9.79 15.18 4.00
C SER A 61 -10.97 15.34 4.96
N LEU A 62 -11.63 14.24 5.35
CA LEU A 62 -12.74 14.31 6.32
C LEU A 62 -12.25 14.69 7.72
N ILE A 63 -11.09 14.19 8.15
CA ILE A 63 -10.46 14.56 9.43
C ILE A 63 -10.13 16.06 9.44
N ASP A 64 -9.54 16.58 8.35
CA ASP A 64 -9.24 18.01 8.21
C ASP A 64 -10.48 18.86 8.31
N LEU A 65 -11.59 18.45 7.65
CA LEU A 65 -12.88 19.15 7.74
C LEU A 65 -13.47 19.11 9.16
N VAL A 66 -13.29 18.01 9.91
CA VAL A 66 -13.71 17.92 11.30
C VAL A 66 -12.87 18.84 12.18
N HIS A 67 -11.56 18.91 12.00
CA HIS A 67 -10.67 19.83 12.73
C HIS A 67 -10.98 21.30 12.43
N ALA A 68 -11.42 21.60 11.21
CA ALA A 68 -11.90 22.94 10.82
C ALA A 68 -13.35 23.24 11.26
N ASP A 69 -13.97 22.37 12.08
CA ASP A 69 -15.37 22.48 12.55
C ASP A 69 -16.41 22.67 11.44
N VAL A 70 -16.16 22.10 10.26
CA VAL A 70 -17.08 22.18 9.11
C VAL A 70 -18.33 21.32 9.41
N LYS A 71 -19.51 21.95 9.38
CA LYS A 71 -20.82 21.29 9.60
C LYS A 71 -21.61 21.08 8.31
N LYS A 72 -21.05 21.49 7.17
CA LYS A 72 -21.73 21.34 5.87
C LYS A 72 -21.95 19.85 5.59
N LYS A 73 -23.20 19.51 5.29
CA LYS A 73 -23.60 18.14 4.92
C LYS A 73 -23.28 17.86 3.45
N ASP A 74 -22.94 16.61 3.16
CA ASP A 74 -22.83 16.10 1.81
C ASP A 74 -24.23 15.89 1.17
N ILE A 75 -24.25 15.37 -0.07
CA ILE A 75 -25.50 15.14 -0.79
C ILE A 75 -26.38 14.05 -0.13
N ALA A 76 -25.77 13.12 0.63
CA ALA A 76 -26.47 12.10 1.41
C ALA A 76 -26.89 12.58 2.81
N GLY A 77 -26.69 13.86 3.12
CA GLY A 77 -27.12 14.49 4.37
C GLY A 77 -26.20 14.28 5.57
N LEU A 78 -24.98 13.76 5.37
CA LEU A 78 -24.01 13.48 6.43
C LEU A 78 -23.01 14.63 6.60
N THR A 79 -22.73 15.01 7.84
CA THR A 79 -21.61 15.89 8.18
C THR A 79 -20.27 15.16 8.02
N PRO A 80 -19.11 15.84 7.95
CA PRO A 80 -17.80 15.15 7.94
C PRO A 80 -17.63 14.17 9.10
N GLN A 81 -18.00 14.55 10.32
CA GLN A 81 -17.98 13.63 11.48
C GLN A 81 -18.92 12.45 11.29
N GLY A 82 -20.18 12.68 10.83
CA GLY A 82 -21.12 11.59 10.58
C GLY A 82 -20.67 10.61 9.48
N GLN A 83 -19.86 11.07 8.52
CA GLN A 83 -19.22 10.19 7.54
C GLN A 83 -18.13 9.34 8.21
N LEU A 84 -17.25 9.92 9.03
CA LEU A 84 -16.22 9.18 9.78
C LEU A 84 -16.83 8.14 10.72
N ASP A 85 -17.95 8.46 11.38
CA ASP A 85 -18.66 7.54 12.29
C ASP A 85 -19.17 6.29 11.56
N LEU A 86 -19.43 6.36 10.26
CA LEU A 86 -19.78 5.21 9.42
C LEU A 86 -18.55 4.51 8.84
N ILE A 87 -17.56 5.27 8.38
CA ILE A 87 -16.38 4.75 7.69
C ILE A 87 -15.49 3.93 8.63
N ILE A 88 -15.24 4.42 9.85
CA ILE A 88 -14.30 3.78 10.78
C ILE A 88 -14.73 2.35 11.15
N PRO A 89 -15.97 2.09 11.60
CA PRO A 89 -16.41 0.72 11.88
C PRO A 89 -16.38 -0.16 10.63
N GLU A 90 -16.82 0.36 9.48
CA GLU A 90 -16.86 -0.40 8.23
C GLU A 90 -15.48 -0.78 7.73
N THR A 91 -14.49 0.10 7.87
CA THR A 91 -13.10 -0.23 7.54
C THR A 91 -12.51 -1.27 8.47
N LYS A 92 -12.87 -1.26 9.78
CA LYS A 92 -12.49 -2.33 10.72
C LYS A 92 -13.08 -3.68 10.31
N ASN A 93 -14.35 -3.72 9.89
CA ASN A 93 -15.01 -4.93 9.38
C ASN A 93 -14.31 -5.44 8.10
N MET A 94 -13.97 -4.55 7.19
CA MET A 94 -13.26 -4.89 5.95
C MET A 94 -11.89 -5.51 6.26
N ILE A 95 -11.11 -4.90 7.12
CA ILE A 95 -9.79 -5.40 7.55
C ILE A 95 -9.93 -6.77 8.22
N ALA A 96 -10.88 -6.94 9.14
CA ALA A 96 -11.16 -8.24 9.76
C ALA A 96 -11.48 -9.31 8.70
N SER A 97 -12.23 -8.93 7.67
CA SER A 97 -12.56 -9.81 6.54
C SER A 97 -11.34 -10.14 5.66
N GLN A 98 -10.43 -9.18 5.42
CA GLN A 98 -9.16 -9.40 4.70
C GLN A 98 -8.30 -10.44 5.45
N TYR A 99 -8.08 -10.25 6.76
CA TYR A 99 -7.26 -11.16 7.57
C TYR A 99 -7.92 -12.52 7.80
N SER A 100 -9.25 -12.57 7.90
CA SER A 100 -9.99 -13.85 7.90
C SER A 100 -9.79 -14.61 6.59
N THR A 101 -9.82 -13.91 5.44
CA THR A 101 -9.57 -14.52 4.13
C THR A 101 -8.13 -15.00 4.02
N LEU A 102 -7.16 -14.19 4.43
CA LEU A 102 -5.74 -14.57 4.46
C LEU A 102 -5.53 -15.86 5.28
N ASN A 103 -5.93 -15.82 6.55
CA ASN A 103 -5.57 -16.88 7.51
C ASN A 103 -6.33 -18.19 7.28
N ARG A 104 -7.61 -18.13 6.87
CA ARG A 104 -8.47 -19.32 6.77
C ARG A 104 -8.54 -19.92 5.36
N GLN A 105 -8.15 -19.15 4.34
CA GLN A 105 -8.28 -19.61 2.95
C GLN A 105 -6.96 -19.54 2.19
N ILE A 106 -6.26 -18.40 2.23
CA ILE A 106 -5.11 -18.16 1.38
C ILE A 106 -3.87 -18.89 1.90
N LEU A 107 -3.49 -18.71 3.16
CA LEU A 107 -2.29 -19.36 3.73
C LEU A 107 -2.38 -20.88 3.69
N PRO A 108 -3.49 -21.55 4.07
CA PRO A 108 -3.62 -22.99 3.92
C PRO A 108 -3.50 -23.46 2.46
N ALA A 109 -4.16 -22.75 1.53
CA ALA A 109 -4.08 -23.10 0.11
C ALA A 109 -2.66 -22.88 -0.47
N MET A 110 -1.91 -21.89 0.01
CA MET A 110 -0.49 -21.74 -0.37
C MET A 110 0.33 -22.94 0.08
N GLU A 111 0.17 -23.40 1.34
CA GLU A 111 0.89 -24.53 1.88
C GLU A 111 0.55 -25.84 1.15
N GLU A 112 -0.73 -26.09 0.85
CA GLU A 112 -1.20 -27.22 0.03
C GLU A 112 -0.58 -27.21 -1.39
N ASN A 113 -0.20 -26.05 -1.91
CA ASN A 113 0.43 -25.90 -3.21
C ASN A 113 1.96 -25.69 -3.15
N GLY A 114 2.59 -26.07 -2.04
CA GLY A 114 4.03 -26.10 -1.89
C GLY A 114 4.70 -24.73 -1.64
N LEU A 115 3.96 -23.75 -1.10
CA LEU A 115 4.50 -22.47 -0.66
C LEU A 115 4.04 -22.15 0.75
N LYS A 116 4.96 -22.17 1.71
CA LYS A 116 4.66 -21.91 3.13
C LYS A 116 5.21 -20.56 3.58
N LEU A 117 4.36 -19.77 4.22
CA LEU A 117 4.76 -18.58 4.97
C LEU A 117 5.04 -18.96 6.41
N VAL A 118 6.31 -18.89 6.81
CA VAL A 118 6.71 -19.03 8.21
C VAL A 118 6.32 -17.75 8.95
N LYS A 119 5.48 -17.88 9.97
CA LYS A 119 4.89 -16.75 10.68
C LYS A 119 5.80 -16.16 11.73
N HIS A 120 6.52 -17.03 12.46
CA HIS A 120 7.40 -16.63 13.54
C HIS A 120 8.78 -17.27 13.34
N TYR A 121 9.83 -16.57 13.77
CA TYR A 121 11.19 -17.10 13.73
C TYR A 121 11.31 -18.42 14.50
N GLU A 122 10.56 -18.57 15.58
CA GLU A 122 10.52 -19.78 16.43
C GLU A 122 10.02 -21.03 15.71
N ASP A 123 9.33 -20.88 14.59
CA ASP A 123 8.83 -21.98 13.74
C ASP A 123 9.93 -22.53 12.81
N LEU A 124 11.10 -21.88 12.76
CA LEU A 124 12.22 -22.28 11.90
C LEU A 124 12.97 -23.48 12.48
N ASN A 125 13.36 -24.41 11.61
CA ASN A 125 14.29 -25.46 11.99
C ASN A 125 15.75 -24.95 12.09
N GLU A 126 16.68 -25.78 12.57
CA GLU A 126 18.08 -25.41 12.81
C GLU A 126 18.80 -24.92 11.52
N LYS A 127 18.53 -25.53 10.36
CA LYS A 127 19.13 -25.14 9.08
C LYS A 127 18.61 -23.77 8.62
N GLN A 128 17.32 -23.56 8.77
CA GLN A 128 16.64 -22.31 8.42
C GLN A 128 17.08 -21.16 9.35
N SER A 129 17.14 -21.40 10.65
CA SER A 129 17.60 -20.44 11.65
C SER A 129 19.03 -19.99 11.34
N LYS A 130 19.96 -20.92 11.09
CA LYS A 130 21.34 -20.60 10.70
C LYS A 130 21.42 -19.77 9.41
N PHE A 131 20.54 -20.05 8.44
CA PHE A 131 20.47 -19.28 7.20
C PHE A 131 19.99 -17.84 7.48
N VAL A 132 18.91 -17.71 8.24
CA VAL A 132 18.29 -16.41 8.58
C VAL A 132 19.24 -15.57 9.43
N ASP A 133 19.92 -16.14 10.41
CA ASP A 133 20.90 -15.43 11.25
C ASP A 133 22.07 -14.90 10.41
N LYS A 134 22.58 -15.72 9.50
CA LYS A 134 23.64 -15.30 8.58
C LYS A 134 23.16 -14.21 7.61
N TYR A 135 21.92 -14.30 7.14
CA TYR A 135 21.31 -13.28 6.30
C TYR A 135 21.15 -11.96 7.08
N PHE A 136 20.69 -12.04 8.34
CA PHE A 136 20.60 -10.88 9.22
C PHE A 136 21.96 -10.20 9.39
N GLU A 137 23.00 -10.94 9.78
CA GLU A 137 24.33 -10.35 10.02
C GLU A 137 24.94 -9.69 8.79
N LYS A 138 24.77 -10.29 7.60
CA LYS A 138 25.44 -9.82 6.38
C LYS A 138 24.68 -8.76 5.62
N GLU A 139 23.36 -8.89 5.52
CA GLU A 139 22.54 -8.08 4.62
C GLU A 139 21.64 -7.10 5.39
N VAL A 140 21.07 -7.54 6.52
CA VAL A 140 20.06 -6.76 7.24
C VAL A 140 20.70 -5.80 8.23
N TYR A 141 21.55 -6.31 9.13
CA TYR A 141 22.17 -5.52 10.20
C TYR A 141 22.87 -4.24 9.70
N PRO A 142 23.68 -4.26 8.61
CA PRO A 142 24.41 -3.08 8.16
C PRO A 142 23.52 -1.91 7.69
N VAL A 143 22.25 -2.17 7.34
CA VAL A 143 21.33 -1.15 6.82
C VAL A 143 20.30 -0.69 7.86
N LEU A 144 20.30 -1.30 9.05
CA LEU A 144 19.37 -0.92 10.12
C LEU A 144 19.84 0.33 10.86
N THR A 145 18.88 1.16 11.23
CA THR A 145 19.11 2.37 12.06
C THR A 145 18.23 2.28 13.30
N PRO A 146 18.71 1.65 14.39
CA PRO A 146 17.97 1.55 15.63
C PRO A 146 17.94 2.91 16.36
N MET A 147 16.77 3.27 16.90
CA MET A 147 16.55 4.51 17.62
C MET A 147 15.92 4.22 18.98
N ALA A 148 16.64 4.47 20.06
CA ALA A 148 16.10 4.46 21.41
C ALA A 148 15.65 5.89 21.77
N VAL A 149 14.49 5.98 22.37
CA VAL A 149 13.83 7.24 22.77
C VAL A 149 13.91 7.34 24.30
N ASP A 150 14.60 8.37 24.75
CA ASP A 150 14.71 8.69 26.17
C ASP A 150 14.35 10.17 26.43
N SER A 151 14.48 10.65 27.66
CA SER A 151 14.17 12.03 28.03
C SER A 151 14.98 13.08 27.24
N SER A 152 16.10 12.70 26.67
CA SER A 152 17.01 13.57 25.88
C SER A 152 16.83 13.43 24.38
N ARG A 153 16.14 12.37 23.91
CA ARG A 153 15.95 12.05 22.50
C ARG A 153 14.48 11.85 22.21
N PRO A 154 13.81 12.80 21.54
CA PRO A 154 12.39 12.69 21.21
C PRO A 154 12.14 11.52 20.27
N PHE A 155 10.88 11.06 20.24
CA PHE A 155 10.45 10.02 19.32
C PHE A 155 10.75 10.43 17.87
N PRO A 156 11.38 9.55 17.10
CA PRO A 156 11.76 9.86 15.73
C PRO A 156 10.55 10.10 14.85
N LEU A 157 10.75 10.88 13.82
CA LEU A 157 9.72 11.16 12.85
C LEU A 157 9.59 9.98 11.89
N ILE A 158 8.57 9.17 12.12
CA ILE A 158 8.28 7.98 11.30
C ILE A 158 7.66 8.40 9.98
N SER A 159 8.22 7.91 8.88
CA SER A 159 7.74 8.20 7.52
C SER A 159 6.41 7.51 7.22
N ASN A 160 5.62 8.11 6.32
CA ASN A 160 4.34 7.56 5.89
C ASN A 160 4.48 6.16 5.26
N LYS A 161 3.60 5.23 5.61
CA LYS A 161 3.54 3.83 5.12
C LYS A 161 4.75 2.96 5.49
N THR A 162 5.72 3.44 6.25
CA THR A 162 6.83 2.59 6.64
C THR A 162 6.39 1.57 7.68
N LEU A 163 6.90 0.35 7.53
CA LEU A 163 6.81 -0.69 8.54
C LEU A 163 7.97 -0.53 9.51
N ASN A 164 7.68 -0.62 10.80
CA ASN A 164 8.65 -0.41 11.85
C ASN A 164 8.46 -1.48 12.93
N ILE A 165 9.51 -1.80 13.66
CA ILE A 165 9.44 -2.57 14.89
C ILE A 165 9.52 -1.61 16.06
N GLY A 166 8.47 -1.59 16.89
CA GLY A 166 8.48 -0.90 18.17
C GLY A 166 8.84 -1.87 19.29
N ALA A 167 9.64 -1.42 20.25
CA ALA A 167 10.04 -2.23 21.39
C ALA A 167 9.99 -1.44 22.69
N LEU A 168 9.66 -2.13 23.79
CA LEU A 168 9.97 -1.65 25.13
C LEU A 168 11.32 -2.24 25.54
N ILE A 169 12.22 -1.36 25.90
CA ILE A 169 13.59 -1.69 26.29
C ILE A 169 13.86 -1.24 27.72
N ARG A 170 14.60 -2.03 28.51
CA ARG A 170 15.02 -1.67 29.84
C ARG A 170 16.51 -1.38 29.86
N ASP A 171 16.90 -0.19 30.32
CA ASP A 171 18.33 0.12 30.56
C ASP A 171 18.85 -0.73 31.74
N LYS A 172 19.81 -1.61 31.46
CA LYS A 172 20.39 -2.52 32.44
C LYS A 172 21.07 -1.83 33.63
N LYS A 173 21.43 -0.54 33.49
CA LYS A 173 22.12 0.24 34.54
C LYS A 173 21.17 1.08 35.37
N LYS A 174 20.13 1.65 34.75
CA LYS A 174 19.20 2.62 35.37
C LYS A 174 17.87 2.02 35.78
N ASP A 175 17.59 0.79 35.32
CA ASP A 175 16.27 0.11 35.49
C ASP A 175 15.07 0.96 35.00
N VAL A 176 15.29 1.78 33.97
CA VAL A 176 14.28 2.60 33.34
C VAL A 176 13.78 1.89 32.06
N ILE A 177 12.46 1.93 31.86
CA ILE A 177 11.85 1.38 30.65
C ILE A 177 11.66 2.53 29.65
N ASP A 178 12.25 2.40 28.51
CA ASP A 178 12.18 3.32 27.37
C ASP A 178 11.50 2.63 26.17
N ILE A 179 11.08 3.43 25.19
CA ILE A 179 10.61 2.93 23.89
C ILE A 179 11.74 3.01 22.87
N ALA A 180 11.84 1.99 22.03
CA ALA A 180 12.73 1.97 20.90
C ALA A 180 11.96 1.68 19.61
N THR A 181 12.50 2.12 18.49
CA THR A 181 11.95 1.82 17.18
C THR A 181 13.06 1.55 16.16
N VAL A 182 12.78 0.63 15.24
CA VAL A 182 13.65 0.29 14.10
C VAL A 182 12.79 0.22 12.85
N GLN A 183 13.14 0.98 11.84
CA GLN A 183 12.44 0.91 10.56
C GLN A 183 12.83 -0.36 9.81
N VAL A 184 11.86 -1.09 9.27
CA VAL A 184 12.09 -2.18 8.32
C VAL A 184 12.56 -1.57 7.00
N PRO A 185 13.78 -1.87 6.53
CA PRO A 185 14.39 -1.18 5.40
C PRO A 185 13.72 -1.58 4.08
N SER A 186 13.24 -0.61 3.32
CA SER A 186 12.61 -0.83 2.01
C SER A 186 13.60 -1.17 0.88
N VAL A 187 14.90 -1.01 1.12
CA VAL A 187 15.97 -1.38 0.17
C VAL A 187 16.20 -2.87 0.09
N LEU A 188 15.77 -3.63 1.12
CA LEU A 188 15.81 -5.09 1.14
C LEU A 188 14.46 -5.68 0.75
N PRO A 189 14.45 -6.91 0.18
CA PRO A 189 13.20 -7.61 -0.08
C PRO A 189 12.50 -7.95 1.23
N ARG A 190 11.21 -7.61 1.36
CA ARG A 190 10.43 -7.93 2.55
C ARG A 190 10.10 -9.42 2.65
N VAL A 191 9.93 -10.10 1.50
CA VAL A 191 9.72 -11.55 1.41
C VAL A 191 11.07 -12.20 1.20
N VAL A 192 11.52 -12.97 2.18
CA VAL A 192 12.81 -13.66 2.17
C VAL A 192 12.56 -15.16 1.98
N GLU A 193 13.09 -15.73 0.90
CA GLU A 193 13.05 -17.18 0.68
C GLU A 193 14.10 -17.86 1.56
N ILE A 194 13.69 -18.92 2.25
CA ILE A 194 14.55 -19.71 3.13
C ILE A 194 14.65 -21.14 2.62
N PRO A 195 15.66 -21.91 3.05
CA PRO A 195 15.78 -23.32 2.67
C PRO A 195 14.52 -24.10 3.06
N GLY A 196 13.79 -24.58 2.06
CA GLY A 196 12.56 -25.35 2.27
C GLY A 196 12.83 -26.83 2.61
N GLU A 197 11.81 -27.51 3.12
CA GLU A 197 11.80 -28.94 3.38
C GLU A 197 10.85 -29.66 2.41
N ASP A 198 11.16 -30.91 2.08
CA ASP A 198 10.30 -31.84 1.32
C ASP A 198 9.75 -31.28 -0.01
N GLY A 199 10.55 -30.41 -0.69
CA GLY A 199 10.16 -29.79 -1.94
C GLY A 199 9.20 -28.60 -1.80
N CYS A 200 8.84 -28.24 -0.59
CA CYS A 200 8.08 -27.02 -0.29
C CYS A 200 9.01 -25.79 -0.31
N ARG A 201 8.60 -24.73 -0.96
CA ARG A 201 9.28 -23.42 -0.84
C ARG A 201 8.78 -22.72 0.41
N GLU A 202 9.69 -22.20 1.19
CA GLU A 202 9.33 -21.50 2.43
C GLU A 202 9.83 -20.06 2.37
N ILE A 203 9.02 -19.16 2.90
CA ILE A 203 9.30 -17.73 2.96
C ILE A 203 9.07 -17.21 4.38
N ILE A 204 9.87 -16.24 4.80
CA ILE A 204 9.69 -15.48 6.04
C ILE A 204 9.70 -14.00 5.73
N LEU A 205 9.02 -13.19 6.55
CA LEU A 205 9.01 -11.75 6.38
C LEU A 205 10.19 -11.09 7.10
N LEU A 206 10.73 -10.04 6.50
CA LEU A 206 11.91 -9.33 6.99
C LEU A 206 11.72 -8.77 8.40
N GLU A 207 10.50 -8.32 8.75
CA GLU A 207 10.15 -7.84 10.08
C GLU A 207 10.33 -8.92 11.16
N GLN A 208 10.04 -10.19 10.88
CA GLN A 208 10.23 -11.29 11.83
C GLN A 208 11.72 -11.56 12.08
N ILE A 209 12.53 -11.40 11.04
CA ILE A 209 13.99 -11.52 11.15
C ILE A 209 14.57 -10.41 12.01
N ILE A 210 14.10 -9.18 11.83
CA ILE A 210 14.56 -8.01 12.59
C ILE A 210 14.11 -8.10 14.04
N GLU A 211 12.85 -8.44 14.28
CA GLU A 211 12.24 -8.57 15.60
C GLU A 211 13.03 -9.53 16.50
N LYS A 212 13.36 -10.71 15.97
CA LYS A 212 14.16 -11.70 16.68
C LYS A 212 15.55 -11.22 17.06
N ASN A 213 16.15 -10.40 16.22
CA ASN A 213 17.55 -9.97 16.37
C ASN A 213 17.71 -8.59 17.04
N LEU A 214 16.66 -8.03 17.63
CA LEU A 214 16.72 -6.71 18.28
C LEU A 214 17.77 -6.62 19.40
N ASN A 215 18.04 -7.72 20.10
CA ASN A 215 19.08 -7.77 21.13
C ASN A 215 20.49 -7.41 20.59
N GLN A 216 20.75 -7.66 19.31
CA GLN A 216 22.02 -7.30 18.68
C GLN A 216 22.09 -5.81 18.35
N LEU A 217 20.94 -5.14 18.25
CA LEU A 217 20.84 -3.69 17.95
C LEU A 217 20.89 -2.84 19.21
N PHE A 218 20.43 -3.37 20.36
CA PHE A 218 20.31 -2.66 21.63
C PHE A 218 21.15 -3.36 22.74
N LEU A 219 22.46 -3.42 22.57
CA LEU A 219 23.40 -4.21 23.39
C LEU A 219 23.34 -3.90 24.91
N ASN A 220 23.05 -2.65 25.29
CA ASN A 220 23.01 -2.21 26.70
C ASN A 220 21.61 -2.30 27.31
N TYR A 221 20.64 -2.82 26.56
CA TYR A 221 19.26 -2.91 26.98
C TYR A 221 18.80 -4.37 27.04
N GLU A 222 17.78 -4.62 27.86
CA GLU A 222 16.98 -5.83 27.83
C GLU A 222 15.72 -5.54 27.00
N ILE A 223 15.40 -6.36 26.01
CA ILE A 223 14.16 -6.24 25.24
C ILE A 223 13.02 -6.87 26.06
N ILE A 224 12.06 -6.07 26.48
CA ILE A 224 10.90 -6.55 27.25
C ILE A 224 9.86 -7.15 26.28
N CYS A 225 9.57 -6.44 25.20
CA CYS A 225 8.69 -6.87 24.13
C CYS A 225 9.01 -6.10 22.85
N ALA A 226 8.68 -6.70 21.71
CA ALA A 226 8.82 -6.08 20.40
C ALA A 226 7.66 -6.50 19.50
N TYR A 227 7.19 -5.59 18.66
CA TYR A 227 6.10 -5.84 17.70
C TYR A 227 6.20 -4.91 16.52
N PRO A 228 5.83 -5.37 15.32
CA PRO A 228 5.71 -4.50 14.16
C PRO A 228 4.54 -3.51 14.33
N TYR A 229 4.74 -2.31 13.80
CA TYR A 229 3.69 -1.30 13.65
C TYR A 229 3.88 -0.53 12.34
N ARG A 230 2.78 0.02 11.83
CA ARG A 230 2.76 0.82 10.62
C ARG A 230 1.86 2.03 10.82
N ILE A 231 2.28 3.17 10.29
CA ILE A 231 1.45 4.38 10.34
C ILE A 231 1.06 4.85 8.94
N MET A 232 -0.08 5.51 8.87
CA MET A 232 -0.46 6.31 7.68
C MET A 232 -0.63 7.75 8.10
N ARG A 233 -0.09 8.63 7.28
CA ARG A 233 -0.18 10.08 7.47
C ARG A 233 -1.13 10.69 6.47
N ASN A 234 -1.73 11.81 6.85
CA ASN A 234 -2.47 12.65 5.93
C ASN A 234 -1.58 13.00 4.73
N ALA A 235 -2.03 12.64 3.53
CA ALA A 235 -1.34 12.91 2.27
C ALA A 235 -2.19 13.76 1.32
N ASP A 236 -3.30 14.32 1.82
CA ASP A 236 -4.11 15.24 1.06
C ASP A 236 -3.34 16.55 0.81
N LEU A 237 -3.35 17.01 -0.44
CA LEU A 237 -2.66 18.22 -0.87
C LEU A 237 -3.68 19.32 -1.04
N ALA A 238 -3.74 20.28 -0.13
CA ALA A 238 -4.33 21.57 -0.40
C ALA A 238 -3.34 22.39 -1.25
N ILE A 239 -3.50 22.36 -2.56
CA ILE A 239 -2.78 23.24 -3.49
C ILE A 239 -3.75 24.37 -3.83
N ASP A 240 -3.42 25.58 -3.43
CA ASP A 240 -4.07 26.78 -3.93
C ASP A 240 -3.40 27.12 -5.27
N GLU A 241 -4.09 26.76 -6.36
CA GLU A 241 -3.59 26.97 -7.72
C GLU A 241 -3.54 28.44 -8.10
N ASP A 242 -4.36 29.27 -7.45
CA ASP A 242 -4.49 30.70 -7.76
C ASP A 242 -3.34 31.55 -7.19
N ASP A 243 -2.69 31.09 -6.12
CA ASP A 243 -1.59 31.82 -5.44
C ASP A 243 -0.18 31.31 -5.83
N ALA A 244 -0.06 30.24 -6.62
CA ALA A 244 1.23 29.63 -6.93
C ALA A 244 1.91 30.26 -8.15
N SER A 245 2.85 31.16 -7.90
CA SER A 245 3.73 31.73 -8.95
C SER A 245 4.62 30.69 -9.65
N ASP A 246 4.87 29.53 -9.02
CA ASP A 246 5.58 28.38 -9.57
C ASP A 246 4.95 27.07 -9.03
N LEU A 247 3.96 26.58 -9.74
CA LEU A 247 3.19 25.37 -9.39
C LEU A 247 4.10 24.15 -9.14
N LEU A 248 5.20 24.00 -9.87
CA LEU A 248 6.12 22.88 -9.70
C LEU A 248 6.85 22.94 -8.36
N LYS A 249 7.31 24.11 -7.92
CA LYS A 249 7.95 24.27 -6.62
C LYS A 249 6.96 24.09 -5.47
N GLU A 250 5.73 24.58 -5.63
CA GLU A 250 4.70 24.38 -4.60
C GLU A 250 4.32 22.91 -4.48
N ILE A 251 4.15 22.19 -5.61
CA ILE A 251 3.97 20.74 -5.62
C ILE A 251 5.15 20.02 -4.94
N GLU A 252 6.39 20.39 -5.23
CA GLU A 252 7.58 19.79 -4.60
C GLU A 252 7.61 20.04 -3.09
N LYS A 253 7.26 21.24 -2.64
CA LYS A 253 7.17 21.60 -1.23
C LYS A 253 6.04 20.83 -0.52
N GLN A 254 4.88 20.69 -1.16
CA GLN A 254 3.75 19.92 -0.65
C GLN A 254 4.05 18.40 -0.60
N ILE A 255 4.76 17.85 -1.59
CA ILE A 255 5.23 16.45 -1.56
C ILE A 255 6.17 16.23 -0.36
N LYS A 256 7.04 17.19 -0.05
CA LYS A 256 7.87 17.14 1.17
C LYS A 256 7.01 17.21 2.44
N LYS A 257 5.99 18.06 2.49
CA LYS A 257 5.07 18.15 3.63
C LYS A 257 4.24 16.87 3.85
N ARG A 258 3.93 16.09 2.79
CA ARG A 258 3.24 14.79 2.90
C ARG A 258 3.95 13.80 3.83
N ALA A 259 5.27 13.84 3.89
CA ALA A 259 6.04 12.98 4.79
C ALA A 259 5.75 13.28 6.27
N TRP A 260 5.17 14.44 6.58
CA TRP A 260 5.05 15.01 7.92
C TRP A 260 3.60 15.31 8.36
N GLY A 261 2.61 14.92 7.56
CA GLY A 261 1.19 15.07 7.91
C GLY A 261 0.81 14.34 9.20
N GLU A 262 -0.32 14.70 9.79
CA GLU A 262 -0.87 14.04 10.98
C GLU A 262 -1.01 12.52 10.75
N VAL A 263 -0.78 11.73 11.81
CA VAL A 263 -1.00 10.29 11.76
C VAL A 263 -2.50 10.01 11.85
N ILE A 264 -3.06 9.50 10.78
CA ILE A 264 -4.50 9.23 10.63
C ILE A 264 -4.86 7.74 10.77
N ARG A 265 -3.86 6.85 10.82
CA ARG A 265 -4.05 5.42 11.06
C ARG A 265 -2.78 4.81 11.65
N LEU A 266 -2.96 3.97 12.65
CA LEU A 266 -1.93 3.13 13.25
C LEU A 266 -2.36 1.67 13.14
N ASP A 267 -1.61 0.88 12.37
CA ASP A 267 -1.78 -0.56 12.28
C ASP A 267 -0.83 -1.27 13.23
N VAL A 268 -1.34 -2.22 14.00
CA VAL A 268 -0.59 -3.01 14.98
C VAL A 268 -1.03 -4.47 14.94
N GLU A 269 -0.18 -5.38 15.37
CA GLU A 269 -0.57 -6.77 15.58
C GLU A 269 -1.52 -6.90 16.78
N ALA A 270 -2.45 -7.87 16.70
CA ALA A 270 -3.47 -8.08 17.73
C ALA A 270 -2.87 -8.45 19.10
N GLU A 271 -1.70 -9.06 19.09
CA GLU A 271 -0.98 -9.53 20.28
C GLU A 271 -0.04 -8.48 20.88
N MET A 272 0.02 -7.27 20.28
CA MET A 272 0.90 -6.20 20.77
C MET A 272 0.67 -5.90 22.25
N ASP A 273 1.76 -5.82 23.02
CA ASP A 273 1.73 -5.45 24.44
C ASP A 273 1.04 -4.10 24.64
N LYS A 274 0.05 -4.07 25.54
CA LYS A 274 -0.77 -2.88 25.82
C LYS A 274 0.03 -1.67 26.30
N ARG A 275 1.19 -1.90 26.94
CA ARG A 275 2.09 -0.83 27.40
C ARG A 275 2.78 -0.18 26.20
N LEU A 276 3.28 -1.00 25.26
CA LEU A 276 3.87 -0.51 24.01
C LEU A 276 2.84 0.24 23.16
N LEU A 277 1.64 -0.32 22.99
CA LEU A 277 0.57 0.33 22.25
C LEU A 277 0.20 1.69 22.87
N LYS A 278 0.10 1.77 24.18
CA LYS A 278 -0.18 3.02 24.91
C LYS A 278 0.89 4.08 24.65
N GLU A 279 2.15 3.67 24.68
CA GLU A 279 3.27 4.59 24.42
C GLU A 279 3.33 5.02 22.96
N LEU A 280 3.15 4.10 21.99
CA LEU A 280 3.06 4.43 20.57
C LEU A 280 1.94 5.43 20.28
N LYS A 281 0.76 5.22 20.85
CA LYS A 281 -0.37 6.16 20.68
C LYS A 281 -0.03 7.56 21.20
N LYS A 282 0.65 7.64 22.34
CA LYS A 282 1.08 8.90 22.94
C LYS A 282 2.12 9.60 22.07
N GLN A 283 3.17 8.89 21.65
CA GLN A 283 4.27 9.43 20.84
C GLN A 283 3.82 9.87 19.43
N LEU A 284 2.88 9.14 18.86
CA LEU A 284 2.34 9.41 17.53
C LEU A 284 1.10 10.32 17.54
N ASN A 285 0.60 10.68 18.73
CA ASN A 285 -0.63 11.48 18.93
C ASN A 285 -1.85 10.90 18.19
N VAL A 286 -2.08 9.58 18.31
CA VAL A 286 -3.15 8.88 17.60
C VAL A 286 -4.33 8.58 18.51
N ASN A 287 -5.54 8.95 18.07
CA ASN A 287 -6.77 8.56 18.72
C ASN A 287 -7.00 7.04 18.59
N SER A 288 -7.60 6.44 19.62
CA SER A 288 -7.93 5.01 19.67
C SER A 288 -8.83 4.54 18.51
N ASP A 289 -9.66 5.41 17.97
CA ASP A 289 -10.57 5.09 16.86
C ASP A 289 -9.81 4.78 15.56
N TYR A 290 -8.62 5.37 15.41
CA TYR A 290 -7.73 5.19 14.27
C TYR A 290 -6.65 4.11 14.48
N VAL A 291 -6.79 3.29 15.53
CA VAL A 291 -5.95 2.11 15.74
C VAL A 291 -6.62 0.88 15.17
N TYR A 292 -5.89 0.15 14.34
CA TYR A 292 -6.32 -1.07 13.64
C TYR A 292 -5.44 -2.23 14.09
N SER A 293 -6.06 -3.14 14.87
CA SER A 293 -5.40 -4.34 15.38
C SER A 293 -5.72 -5.52 14.47
N VAL A 294 -4.69 -6.20 13.96
CA VAL A 294 -4.83 -7.26 12.95
C VAL A 294 -4.14 -8.54 13.40
N ASN A 295 -4.73 -9.67 13.02
CA ASN A 295 -4.17 -10.99 13.31
C ASN A 295 -3.36 -11.50 12.11
N GLY A 296 -2.10 -11.09 12.03
CA GLY A 296 -1.16 -11.48 10.98
C GLY A 296 -0.28 -10.32 10.52
N PRO A 297 0.50 -10.53 9.45
CA PRO A 297 1.47 -9.54 8.97
C PRO A 297 0.82 -8.21 8.61
N LEU A 298 1.39 -7.11 9.03
CA LEU A 298 0.93 -5.77 8.65
C LEU A 298 1.17 -5.56 7.15
N ASP A 299 0.33 -4.71 6.53
CA ASP A 299 0.50 -4.35 5.12
C ASP A 299 0.51 -5.54 4.15
N LEU A 300 -0.67 -6.01 3.78
CA LEU A 300 -0.85 -7.17 2.88
C LEU A 300 -0.36 -6.95 1.45
N THR A 301 0.19 -5.78 1.11
CA THR A 301 0.74 -5.52 -0.23
C THR A 301 1.92 -6.41 -0.59
N PHE A 302 2.60 -7.02 0.40
CA PHE A 302 3.65 -8.02 0.15
C PHE A 302 3.17 -9.24 -0.64
N LEU A 303 1.88 -9.59 -0.55
CA LEU A 303 1.28 -10.69 -1.30
C LEU A 303 1.40 -10.50 -2.81
N GLY A 304 1.43 -9.25 -3.29
CA GLY A 304 1.74 -8.93 -4.67
C GLY A 304 3.16 -9.34 -5.09
N LYS A 305 4.13 -9.34 -4.16
CA LYS A 305 5.48 -9.85 -4.40
C LYS A 305 5.52 -11.37 -4.38
N VAL A 306 4.77 -11.99 -3.46
CA VAL A 306 4.60 -13.45 -3.43
C VAL A 306 4.01 -13.98 -4.74
N ARG A 307 3.00 -13.28 -5.31
CA ARG A 307 2.47 -13.59 -6.65
C ARG A 307 3.56 -13.59 -7.74
N GLY A 308 4.59 -12.78 -7.59
CA GLY A 308 5.72 -12.67 -8.52
C GLY A 308 6.70 -13.83 -8.48
N LEU A 309 6.61 -14.74 -7.51
CA LEU A 309 7.53 -15.88 -7.41
C LEU A 309 7.41 -16.82 -8.63
N ASP A 310 8.56 -17.29 -9.11
CA ASP A 310 8.64 -18.25 -10.23
C ASP A 310 8.22 -19.66 -9.79
N GLY A 311 7.84 -20.49 -10.76
CA GLY A 311 7.50 -21.91 -10.51
C GLY A 311 6.03 -22.15 -10.15
N PHE A 312 5.21 -21.09 -10.01
CA PHE A 312 3.79 -21.18 -9.67
C PHE A 312 2.87 -20.69 -10.78
N ASP A 313 3.28 -20.81 -12.04
CA ASP A 313 2.50 -20.31 -13.18
C ASP A 313 1.17 -21.04 -13.36
N HIS A 314 1.09 -22.30 -12.91
CA HIS A 314 -0.14 -23.08 -12.88
C HIS A 314 -1.23 -22.53 -11.92
N LEU A 315 -0.83 -21.69 -10.97
CA LEU A 315 -1.71 -21.01 -10.00
C LEU A 315 -2.04 -19.57 -10.41
N LYS A 316 -1.67 -19.18 -11.63
CA LYS A 316 -1.93 -17.85 -12.23
C LYS A 316 -2.87 -17.96 -13.42
N ASN A 317 -3.53 -16.87 -13.75
CA ASN A 317 -4.24 -16.78 -15.04
C ASN A 317 -3.26 -16.94 -16.21
N LYS A 318 -3.72 -17.59 -17.28
CA LYS A 318 -2.96 -17.62 -18.53
C LYS A 318 -2.71 -16.20 -19.02
N LYS A 319 -1.47 -15.93 -19.41
CA LYS A 319 -1.10 -14.62 -19.95
C LYS A 319 -1.91 -14.32 -21.22
N TYR A 320 -2.70 -13.26 -21.16
CA TYR A 320 -3.44 -12.79 -22.30
C TYR A 320 -2.51 -12.07 -23.29
N ILE A 321 -2.65 -12.37 -24.57
CA ILE A 321 -1.94 -11.69 -25.65
C ILE A 321 -2.93 -10.73 -26.32
N PRO A 322 -2.74 -9.39 -26.18
CA PRO A 322 -3.61 -8.41 -26.82
C PRO A 322 -3.67 -8.62 -28.33
N GLN A 323 -4.84 -8.43 -28.90
CA GLN A 323 -5.09 -8.61 -30.32
C GLN A 323 -4.95 -7.29 -31.08
N PRO A 324 -4.53 -7.32 -32.36
CA PRO A 324 -4.55 -6.12 -33.20
C PRO A 324 -5.95 -5.49 -33.26
N VAL A 325 -6.00 -4.17 -33.23
CA VAL A 325 -7.27 -3.42 -33.28
C VAL A 325 -7.95 -3.65 -34.62
N LYS A 326 -9.14 -4.21 -34.62
CA LYS A 326 -9.88 -4.54 -35.83
C LYS A 326 -10.24 -3.29 -36.66
N GLY A 327 -9.80 -3.23 -37.89
CA GLY A 327 -10.07 -2.10 -38.79
C GLY A 327 -9.19 -0.87 -38.59
N LEU A 328 -8.07 -1.02 -37.86
CA LEU A 328 -7.00 -0.03 -37.73
C LEU A 328 -5.81 -0.52 -38.57
N ASP A 329 -5.40 0.27 -39.58
CA ASP A 329 -4.20 0.05 -40.33
C ASP A 329 -3.01 0.72 -39.63
N LEU A 330 -2.06 -0.10 -39.14
CA LEU A 330 -0.92 0.38 -38.37
C LEU A 330 0.16 1.06 -39.21
N ASP A 331 0.16 0.82 -40.50
CA ASP A 331 1.13 1.40 -41.47
C ASP A 331 0.60 2.72 -42.07
N ALA A 332 -0.69 2.95 -41.99
CA ALA A 332 -1.33 4.19 -42.46
C ALA A 332 -1.30 5.31 -41.41
N ASN A 333 -1.46 6.55 -41.87
CA ASN A 333 -1.53 7.70 -40.99
C ASN A 333 -2.75 7.62 -40.09
N ILE A 334 -2.55 7.60 -38.78
CA ILE A 334 -3.61 7.48 -37.79
C ILE A 334 -4.60 8.65 -37.85
N PHE A 335 -4.15 9.87 -38.14
CA PHE A 335 -5.02 11.05 -38.23
C PHE A 335 -6.01 10.95 -39.39
N ASP A 336 -5.60 10.34 -40.52
CA ASP A 336 -6.49 10.16 -41.66
C ASP A 336 -7.54 9.10 -41.39
N GLN A 337 -7.22 8.11 -40.54
CA GLN A 337 -8.16 7.09 -40.12
C GLN A 337 -9.18 7.68 -39.14
N ILE A 338 -8.72 8.46 -38.13
CA ILE A 338 -9.60 9.14 -37.15
C ILE A 338 -10.54 10.15 -37.84
N LYS A 339 -10.08 10.84 -38.90
CA LYS A 339 -10.95 11.73 -39.69
C LYS A 339 -12.08 10.99 -40.41
N LYS A 340 -11.90 9.72 -40.72
CA LYS A 340 -12.91 8.91 -41.39
C LYS A 340 -13.96 8.32 -40.44
N LYS A 341 -13.54 7.93 -39.24
CA LYS A 341 -14.43 7.36 -38.22
C LYS A 341 -13.78 7.38 -36.84
N ASP A 342 -14.61 7.29 -35.81
CA ASP A 342 -14.18 7.07 -34.42
C ASP A 342 -13.52 5.71 -34.30
N ILE A 343 -12.47 5.63 -33.48
CA ILE A 343 -11.73 4.41 -33.19
C ILE A 343 -11.89 4.09 -31.68
N LEU A 344 -12.58 2.99 -31.39
CA LEU A 344 -12.71 2.46 -30.04
C LEU A 344 -11.60 1.46 -29.78
N LEU A 345 -10.87 1.66 -28.68
CA LEU A 345 -9.86 0.73 -28.17
C LEU A 345 -10.34 0.12 -26.86
N HIS A 346 -10.31 -1.21 -26.79
CA HIS A 346 -10.76 -1.96 -25.61
C HIS A 346 -9.57 -2.63 -24.92
N HIS A 347 -8.83 -1.84 -24.11
CA HIS A 347 -7.72 -2.38 -23.33
C HIS A 347 -8.23 -3.21 -22.13
N PRO A 348 -7.51 -4.28 -21.75
CA PRO A 348 -6.21 -4.78 -22.25
C PRO A 348 -6.33 -5.74 -23.45
N TYR A 349 -7.51 -5.89 -24.04
CA TYR A 349 -7.76 -6.88 -25.10
C TYR A 349 -7.22 -6.44 -26.46
N ASP A 350 -7.24 -5.15 -26.73
CA ASP A 350 -6.64 -4.57 -27.93
C ASP A 350 -5.19 -4.16 -27.66
N GLU A 351 -4.31 -4.37 -28.67
CA GLU A 351 -2.89 -4.10 -28.59
C GLU A 351 -2.61 -2.59 -28.58
N PHE A 352 -1.89 -2.14 -27.55
CA PHE A 352 -1.51 -0.73 -27.39
C PHE A 352 -0.15 -0.40 -28.01
N THR A 353 0.82 -1.31 -27.91
CA THR A 353 2.25 -1.02 -28.12
C THR A 353 2.63 -0.92 -29.60
N ARG A 354 2.01 -1.71 -30.47
CA ARG A 354 2.29 -1.69 -31.93
C ARG A 354 1.70 -0.49 -32.62
N SER A 355 0.58 0.04 -32.12
CA SER A 355 0.00 1.30 -32.61
C SER A 355 0.93 2.52 -32.43
N LEU A 356 1.94 2.40 -31.54
CA LEU A 356 2.89 3.46 -31.22
C LEU A 356 4.28 3.27 -31.85
N SER A 357 4.54 2.14 -32.52
CA SER A 357 5.90 1.77 -32.95
C SER A 357 6.28 2.21 -34.37
N SER A 358 5.34 2.63 -35.19
CA SER A 358 5.62 3.18 -36.50
C SER A 358 6.06 4.65 -36.46
N SER A 359 6.57 5.19 -37.57
CA SER A 359 7.20 6.52 -37.73
C SER A 359 6.43 7.73 -37.19
N ASN A 360 5.21 7.54 -36.71
CA ASN A 360 4.32 8.57 -36.19
C ASN A 360 4.38 8.80 -34.67
N ARG A 361 5.29 8.13 -33.93
CA ARG A 361 5.45 8.27 -32.45
C ARG A 361 5.50 9.72 -31.97
N ARG A 362 6.18 10.60 -32.70
CA ARG A 362 6.31 12.03 -32.31
C ARG A 362 4.99 12.80 -32.48
N GLN A 363 4.18 12.43 -33.45
CA GLN A 363 2.90 13.10 -33.73
C GLN A 363 1.83 12.64 -32.73
N LEU A 364 1.76 11.36 -32.42
CA LEU A 364 0.88 10.79 -31.41
C LEU A 364 1.16 11.35 -30.02
N ILE A 365 2.43 11.49 -29.63
CA ILE A 365 2.82 12.09 -28.35
C ILE A 365 2.37 13.56 -28.27
N ARG A 366 2.51 14.35 -29.35
CA ARG A 366 2.05 15.75 -29.39
C ARG A 366 0.52 15.86 -29.34
N MET A 367 -0.19 14.98 -30.02
CA MET A 367 -1.67 14.94 -29.97
C MET A 367 -2.15 14.50 -28.58
N TYR A 368 -1.51 13.50 -27.99
CA TYR A 368 -1.82 12.97 -26.67
C TYR A 368 -1.61 14.02 -25.57
N LEU A 369 -0.53 14.79 -25.63
CA LEU A 369 -0.27 15.90 -24.71
C LEU A 369 -1.30 17.04 -24.86
N ARG A 370 -1.90 17.21 -26.03
CA ARG A 370 -3.02 18.17 -26.22
C ARG A 370 -4.36 17.62 -25.75
N LEU A 371 -4.61 16.32 -25.88
CA LEU A 371 -5.84 15.65 -25.41
C LEU A 371 -5.84 15.40 -23.91
N SER A 372 -4.68 15.13 -23.30
CA SER A 372 -4.55 14.91 -21.84
C SER A 372 -4.92 16.11 -20.99
N ARG A 373 -4.98 17.31 -21.56
CA ARG A 373 -5.54 18.50 -20.89
C ARG A 373 -7.07 18.45 -20.73
N ARG A 374 -7.75 17.45 -21.31
CA ARG A 374 -9.23 17.34 -21.27
C ARG A 374 -9.77 15.99 -20.79
N CYS A 375 -8.91 15.00 -20.58
CA CYS A 375 -9.34 13.64 -20.16
C CYS A 375 -8.44 13.11 -19.05
N THR A 376 -9.04 12.49 -18.05
CA THR A 376 -8.34 11.68 -17.04
C THR A 376 -7.67 10.47 -17.69
N VAL A 377 -6.36 10.48 -17.79
CA VAL A 377 -5.57 9.44 -18.44
C VAL A 377 -5.08 8.45 -17.41
N SER A 378 -5.18 7.17 -17.72
CA SER A 378 -4.75 6.07 -16.88
C SER A 378 -3.23 6.11 -16.61
N VAL A 379 -2.85 5.78 -15.36
CA VAL A 379 -1.48 5.83 -14.79
C VAL A 379 -0.43 5.07 -15.63
N ALA A 380 -0.82 4.01 -16.34
CA ALA A 380 0.09 3.21 -17.18
C ALA A 380 0.76 4.01 -18.31
N ILE A 381 0.09 5.03 -18.84
CA ILE A 381 0.62 5.86 -19.93
C ILE A 381 1.60 6.90 -19.40
N LEU A 382 1.36 7.43 -18.20
CA LEU A 382 2.30 8.33 -17.51
C LEU A 382 3.63 7.61 -17.19
N GLN A 383 3.60 6.35 -16.76
CA GLN A 383 4.80 5.56 -16.53
C GLN A 383 5.59 5.31 -17.81
N SER A 384 4.92 5.02 -18.95
CA SER A 384 5.57 4.85 -20.25
C SER A 384 6.23 6.13 -20.76
N LEU A 385 5.63 7.29 -20.50
CA LEU A 385 6.20 8.60 -20.87
C LEU A 385 7.39 8.98 -19.97
N GLN A 386 7.36 8.65 -18.69
CA GLN A 386 8.50 8.84 -17.78
C GLN A 386 9.70 7.97 -18.18
N HIS A 387 9.44 6.71 -18.58
CA HIS A 387 10.49 5.81 -19.06
C HIS A 387 11.14 6.30 -20.35
N LEU A 388 10.37 6.84 -21.28
CA LEU A 388 10.85 7.47 -22.51
C LEU A 388 11.65 8.75 -22.25
N HIS A 389 11.28 9.53 -21.25
CA HIS A 389 12.01 10.75 -20.87
C HIS A 389 13.37 10.40 -20.23
N LEU A 390 13.41 9.35 -19.39
CA LEU A 390 14.64 8.83 -18.80
C LEU A 390 15.59 8.24 -19.87
N GLN A 391 15.09 7.45 -20.81
CA GLN A 391 15.90 6.93 -21.92
C GLN A 391 16.49 8.03 -22.80
N ARG A 392 15.75 9.13 -23.00
CA ARG A 392 16.25 10.28 -23.78
C ARG A 392 17.36 11.05 -23.07
N LYS A 393 17.30 11.17 -21.73
CA LYS A 393 18.37 11.74 -20.89
C LYS A 393 19.64 10.90 -20.89
N MET A 394 19.51 9.57 -21.02
CA MET A 394 20.67 8.65 -21.09
C MET A 394 21.31 8.60 -22.48
N ALA A 395 20.55 8.85 -23.55
CA ALA A 395 21.06 8.89 -24.92
C ALA A 395 21.65 10.25 -25.34
N SER A 396 21.54 11.27 -24.49
CA SER A 396 22.11 12.62 -24.73
C SER A 396 23.32 12.92 -23.84
N ARG A 397 23.84 11.93 -23.16
CA ARG A 397 25.16 11.89 -22.50
C ARG A 397 26.06 10.89 -23.24
#